data_feadb1269b840f66168073166bb2012f
#
_entry.id   feadb1269b840f66168073166bb2012f
#
_cell.length_a   1.000
_cell.length_b   1.000
_cell.length_c   1.000
_cell.angle_alpha   90.00
_cell.angle_beta   90.00
_cell.angle_gamma   90.00
#
_symmetry.space_group_name_H-M   'P 1'
#
loop_
_entity.id
_entity.type
_entity.pdbx_description
1 polymer ?
#
loop_
_entity_poly.entity_id
_entity_poly.type
_entity_poly.pdbx_seq_one_letter_code
_entity_poly.pdbx_strand_id
1 'polypeptide(L)'
;MSVSYLWGMVASLFLMMPAYSADAPASPPPAPIEARNSVFTNQHPDQFNSWKATSEQSERHDALAEDPMMVILWAGYPFSRDYNKPRGHAYAITDVRETLRTGAPKTAEDGPLPMACWSCKSPDVARLIQQEGEDGYFKGKWARGGPEITNDLGCADCHDTASPDFAQGKPALTLSRPYAERAMEAIGKPFDQSSRFGQQSMVCGQCHVEYYFSGKDKAVKFPWDNGTKVEDMEKYYDAISFSDWTNTLSRAPMLKAQHPEYETWSIGIHGKNNVTCIDCHMPKVKNADGKLYTDHKIGNPFDNYGETCTNCHTQDKAAMQAVVAERKTAIQDLKLKAEAQLVHAHFEAKAAWDAGATEAEMQPILMDIRHAQWRWDLAVASHGIHMHAPDEGLRMLGTSLSKSAEARTKLVRLLAQKGITGEIKLPDISTKEKAQQAIGLNMQQIKAEKQDFLNTVVPQWDDQARKAGRLN
;
A
#
# COMPACT_ATOMS: atom_id res chain seq x y z
N MET A 1 -59.49 -66.98 38.39
CA MET A 1 -60.26 -66.27 37.38
C MET A 1 -59.38 -65.13 36.83
N SER A 2 -58.69 -65.38 35.71
CA SER A 2 -57.79 -64.43 35.09
C SER A 2 -58.36 -64.08 33.73
N VAL A 3 -58.62 -62.79 33.54
CA VAL A 3 -59.09 -62.29 32.26
C VAL A 3 -57.87 -61.58 31.59
N SER A 4 -57.49 -62.14 30.41
CA SER A 4 -56.42 -61.61 29.59
C SER A 4 -57.03 -60.65 28.56
N TYR A 5 -56.52 -59.39 28.54
CA TYR A 5 -56.84 -58.44 27.47
C TYR A 5 -55.76 -58.44 26.41
N LEU A 6 -56.11 -58.79 25.18
CA LEU A 6 -55.33 -58.60 23.97
C LEU A 6 -55.44 -57.13 23.52
N TRP A 7 -54.34 -56.44 23.38
CA TRP A 7 -54.26 -55.16 22.67
C TRP A 7 -53.65 -55.39 21.28
N GLY A 8 -54.42 -55.06 20.26
CA GLY A 8 -53.95 -55.09 18.86
C GLY A 8 -53.16 -53.78 18.55
N MET A 9 -51.95 -53.96 18.10
CA MET A 9 -51.18 -52.86 17.52
C MET A 9 -51.58 -52.60 16.06
N VAL A 10 -52.13 -51.42 15.80
CA VAL A 10 -52.29 -50.90 14.41
C VAL A 10 -51.01 -50.15 14.02
N ALA A 11 -50.22 -50.72 13.13
CA ALA A 11 -49.06 -50.10 12.55
C ALA A 11 -49.50 -49.14 11.45
N SER A 12 -49.39 -47.84 11.70
CA SER A 12 -49.59 -46.78 10.69
C SER A 12 -48.30 -46.63 9.89
N LEU A 13 -48.27 -47.04 8.64
CA LEU A 13 -47.21 -46.74 7.67
C LEU A 13 -47.29 -45.28 7.24
N PHE A 14 -46.38 -44.46 7.77
CA PHE A 14 -46.12 -43.09 7.22
C PHE A 14 -45.24 -43.25 6.00
N LEU A 15 -45.77 -43.05 4.79
CA LEU A 15 -45.00 -42.83 3.59
C LEU A 15 -44.33 -41.42 3.69
N MET A 16 -43.01 -41.39 3.99
CA MET A 16 -42.24 -40.18 3.80
C MET A 16 -42.02 -39.96 2.30
N MET A 17 -42.71 -38.98 1.73
CA MET A 17 -42.36 -38.41 0.43
C MET A 17 -41.08 -37.56 0.61
N PRO A 18 -40.05 -37.74 -0.26
CA PRO A 18 -38.93 -36.82 -0.24
C PRO A 18 -39.41 -35.41 -0.63
N ALA A 19 -39.21 -34.44 0.25
CA ALA A 19 -39.38 -33.02 -0.08
C ALA A 19 -38.32 -32.67 -1.14
N TYR A 20 -38.76 -32.45 -2.37
CA TYR A 20 -37.95 -31.76 -3.38
C TYR A 20 -37.78 -30.31 -2.89
N SER A 21 -36.59 -29.97 -2.37
CA SER A 21 -36.21 -28.58 -2.23
C SER A 21 -35.99 -28.07 -3.65
N ALA A 22 -36.92 -27.28 -4.15
CA ALA A 22 -36.66 -26.47 -5.35
C ALA A 22 -35.50 -25.57 -5.01
N ASP A 23 -34.36 -25.76 -5.72
CA ASP A 23 -33.23 -24.83 -5.64
C ASP A 23 -33.79 -23.43 -5.91
N ALA A 24 -33.51 -22.50 -4.98
CA ALA A 24 -33.84 -21.09 -5.21
C ALA A 24 -33.15 -20.66 -6.52
N PRO A 25 -33.81 -19.91 -7.39
CA PRO A 25 -33.20 -19.46 -8.63
C PRO A 25 -31.90 -18.75 -8.30
N ALA A 26 -30.79 -19.17 -8.95
CA ALA A 26 -29.50 -18.54 -8.79
C ALA A 26 -29.64 -17.03 -9.01
N SER A 27 -29.10 -16.24 -8.09
CA SER A 27 -29.11 -14.78 -8.24
C SER A 27 -28.49 -14.42 -9.60
N PRO A 28 -29.05 -13.44 -10.33
CA PRO A 28 -28.45 -13.01 -11.58
C PRO A 28 -26.99 -12.60 -11.35
N PRO A 29 -26.10 -12.83 -12.31
CA PRO A 29 -24.69 -12.42 -12.16
C PRO A 29 -24.63 -10.91 -11.90
N PRO A 30 -23.66 -10.44 -11.10
CA PRO A 30 -23.51 -9.02 -10.81
C PRO A 30 -23.29 -8.23 -12.12
N ALA A 31 -23.80 -7.01 -12.18
CA ALA A 31 -23.61 -6.15 -13.33
C ALA A 31 -22.12 -5.90 -13.58
N PRO A 32 -21.68 -5.81 -14.85
CA PRO A 32 -20.29 -5.54 -15.16
C PRO A 32 -19.80 -4.22 -14.57
N ILE A 33 -18.61 -4.23 -13.97
CA ILE A 33 -17.99 -3.02 -13.42
C ILE A 33 -17.56 -2.11 -14.57
N GLU A 34 -18.05 -0.87 -14.57
CA GLU A 34 -17.62 0.17 -15.51
C GLU A 34 -16.38 0.88 -14.95
N ALA A 35 -15.23 0.62 -15.59
CA ALA A 35 -13.94 1.16 -15.17
C ALA A 35 -13.66 2.57 -15.73
N ARG A 36 -14.35 2.98 -16.79
CA ARG A 36 -14.10 4.26 -17.46
C ARG A 36 -14.77 5.40 -16.69
N ASN A 37 -13.98 6.20 -16.02
CA ASN A 37 -14.45 7.32 -15.22
C ASN A 37 -15.27 8.35 -16.03
N SER A 38 -14.95 8.54 -17.31
CA SER A 38 -15.61 9.49 -18.22
C SER A 38 -17.10 9.19 -18.45
N VAL A 39 -17.55 7.95 -18.26
CA VAL A 39 -18.97 7.57 -18.39
C VAL A 39 -19.86 8.29 -17.39
N PHE A 40 -19.31 8.64 -16.22
CA PHE A 40 -20.04 9.27 -15.13
C PHE A 40 -20.10 10.80 -15.19
N THR A 41 -19.50 11.43 -16.23
CA THR A 41 -19.39 12.90 -16.36
C THR A 41 -20.75 13.60 -16.26
N ASN A 42 -21.77 13.09 -16.97
CA ASN A 42 -23.10 13.73 -16.98
C ASN A 42 -23.93 13.40 -15.74
N GLN A 43 -23.66 12.27 -15.10
CA GLN A 43 -24.40 11.82 -13.93
C GLN A 43 -23.90 12.49 -12.64
N HIS A 44 -22.58 12.70 -12.54
CA HIS A 44 -21.92 13.29 -11.37
C HIS A 44 -20.92 14.38 -11.79
N PRO A 45 -21.36 15.48 -12.43
CA PRO A 45 -20.46 16.46 -13.05
C PRO A 45 -19.52 17.14 -12.07
N ASP A 46 -19.98 17.53 -10.88
CA ASP A 46 -19.16 18.20 -9.87
C ASP A 46 -18.06 17.27 -9.35
N GLN A 47 -18.42 16.00 -9.02
CA GLN A 47 -17.50 14.99 -8.55
C GLN A 47 -16.48 14.60 -9.62
N PHE A 48 -16.95 14.41 -10.87
CA PHE A 48 -16.05 14.08 -11.99
C PHE A 48 -15.05 15.20 -12.26
N ASN A 49 -15.50 16.46 -12.27
CA ASN A 49 -14.61 17.61 -12.51
C ASN A 49 -13.56 17.76 -11.40
N SER A 50 -13.96 17.59 -10.13
CA SER A 50 -13.01 17.63 -9.02
C SER A 50 -12.08 16.41 -9.00
N TRP A 51 -12.55 15.19 -9.35
CA TRP A 51 -11.69 14.04 -9.55
C TRP A 51 -10.66 14.29 -10.67
N LYS A 52 -11.07 14.84 -11.81
CA LYS A 52 -10.18 15.18 -12.91
C LYS A 52 -9.09 16.15 -12.47
N ALA A 53 -9.37 17.05 -11.52
CA ALA A 53 -8.39 17.98 -10.96
C ALA A 53 -7.26 17.30 -10.18
N THR A 54 -7.31 15.98 -9.91
CA THR A 54 -6.15 15.23 -9.41
C THR A 54 -4.97 15.29 -10.38
N SER A 55 -5.22 15.56 -11.68
CA SER A 55 -4.17 15.80 -12.69
C SER A 55 -3.36 17.09 -12.46
N GLU A 56 -3.86 18.04 -11.69
CA GLU A 56 -3.13 19.27 -11.31
C GLU A 56 -2.01 18.97 -10.32
N GLN A 57 -2.09 17.87 -9.58
CA GLN A 57 -1.05 17.39 -8.67
C GLN A 57 0.06 16.67 -9.44
N SER A 58 0.71 17.37 -10.37
CA SER A 58 1.62 16.79 -11.38
C SER A 58 3.09 16.80 -10.97
N GLU A 59 3.44 17.49 -9.89
CA GLU A 59 4.83 17.63 -9.44
C GLU A 59 5.44 16.28 -9.05
N ARG A 60 6.67 16.04 -9.53
CA ARG A 60 7.45 14.84 -9.21
C ARG A 60 8.54 15.16 -8.21
N HIS A 61 8.57 14.39 -7.15
CA HIS A 61 9.60 14.46 -6.11
C HIS A 61 10.40 13.16 -6.09
N ASP A 62 11.65 13.22 -6.54
CA ASP A 62 12.58 12.10 -6.48
C ASP A 62 13.12 11.95 -5.06
N ALA A 63 12.50 11.07 -4.28
CA ALA A 63 12.88 10.85 -2.89
C ALA A 63 14.32 10.35 -2.71
N LEU A 64 14.87 9.62 -3.70
CA LEU A 64 16.27 9.17 -3.64
C LEU A 64 17.27 10.29 -3.94
N ALA A 65 16.86 11.31 -4.70
CA ALA A 65 17.68 12.50 -4.90
C ALA A 65 17.65 13.42 -3.67
N GLU A 66 16.47 13.52 -3.01
CA GLU A 66 16.32 14.26 -1.75
C GLU A 66 17.07 13.57 -0.59
N ASP A 67 17.13 12.23 -0.60
CA ASP A 67 17.76 11.41 0.45
C ASP A 67 18.48 10.19 -0.13
N PRO A 68 19.76 10.32 -0.51
CA PRO A 68 20.52 9.23 -1.09
C PRO A 68 20.81 8.04 -0.15
N MET A 69 20.70 8.22 1.18
CA MET A 69 20.87 7.12 2.14
C MET A 69 19.83 6.00 1.92
N MET A 70 18.63 6.35 1.46
CA MET A 70 17.58 5.37 1.13
C MET A 70 18.03 4.34 0.08
N VAL A 71 18.93 4.71 -0.84
CA VAL A 71 19.50 3.79 -1.85
C VAL A 71 20.24 2.63 -1.18
N ILE A 72 21.00 2.94 -0.12
CA ILE A 72 21.78 1.94 0.63
C ILE A 72 20.85 1.03 1.44
N LEU A 73 19.86 1.61 2.12
CA LEU A 73 18.91 0.85 2.91
C LEU A 73 18.11 -0.15 2.05
N TRP A 74 17.84 0.21 0.80
CA TRP A 74 17.14 -0.67 -0.16
C TRP A 74 18.08 -1.37 -1.15
N ALA A 75 19.38 -1.52 -0.84
CA ALA A 75 20.33 -2.21 -1.71
C ALA A 75 19.88 -3.65 -2.02
N GLY A 76 19.77 -3.98 -3.32
CA GLY A 76 19.25 -5.25 -3.80
C GLY A 76 17.74 -5.27 -4.05
N TYR A 77 17.00 -4.23 -3.66
CA TYR A 77 15.57 -4.09 -3.92
C TYR A 77 15.30 -3.05 -5.02
N PRO A 78 14.27 -3.23 -5.85
CA PRO A 78 14.00 -2.31 -6.98
C PRO A 78 13.79 -0.84 -6.57
N PHE A 79 13.44 -0.56 -5.33
CA PHE A 79 13.28 0.80 -4.81
C PHE A 79 14.61 1.59 -4.76
N SER A 80 15.76 0.93 -4.72
CA SER A 80 17.07 1.59 -4.84
C SER A 80 17.32 2.18 -6.23
N ARG A 81 16.57 1.77 -7.25
CA ARG A 81 16.67 2.28 -8.61
C ARG A 81 15.88 3.57 -8.80
N ASP A 82 14.67 3.62 -8.21
CA ASP A 82 13.72 4.71 -8.43
C ASP A 82 12.66 4.70 -7.34
N TYR A 83 12.49 5.85 -6.68
CA TYR A 83 11.43 6.07 -5.72
C TYR A 83 10.97 7.52 -5.75
N ASN A 84 9.83 7.76 -6.39
CA ASN A 84 9.16 9.06 -6.39
C ASN A 84 8.04 9.06 -5.37
N LYS A 85 7.86 10.19 -4.69
CA LYS A 85 6.68 10.39 -3.84
C LYS A 85 5.42 10.27 -4.70
N PRO A 86 4.34 9.65 -4.20
CA PRO A 86 3.10 9.55 -4.96
C PRO A 86 2.51 10.93 -5.24
N ARG A 87 1.87 11.06 -6.40
CA ARG A 87 1.15 12.28 -6.82
C ARG A 87 -0.32 11.94 -7.11
N GLY A 88 -1.08 12.87 -7.65
CA GLY A 88 -2.52 12.72 -7.86
C GLY A 88 -2.95 11.40 -8.52
N HIS A 89 -4.14 10.94 -8.20
CA HIS A 89 -4.69 9.65 -8.67
C HIS A 89 -4.72 9.51 -10.18
N ALA A 90 -4.86 10.61 -10.93
CA ALA A 90 -4.77 10.65 -12.41
C ALA A 90 -3.42 10.19 -12.98
N TYR A 91 -2.41 9.97 -12.13
CA TYR A 91 -1.09 9.51 -12.56
C TYR A 91 -0.79 8.06 -12.17
N ALA A 92 -1.75 7.35 -11.60
CA ALA A 92 -1.51 6.01 -11.07
C ALA A 92 -1.00 5.02 -12.13
N ILE A 93 -1.56 5.06 -13.34
CA ILE A 93 -1.14 4.23 -14.49
C ILE A 93 0.20 4.73 -15.05
N THR A 94 0.32 6.03 -15.30
CA THR A 94 1.53 6.64 -15.86
C THR A 94 2.74 6.35 -14.97
N ASP A 95 2.63 6.61 -13.67
CA ASP A 95 3.75 6.44 -12.74
C ASP A 95 4.20 4.98 -12.59
N VAL A 96 3.27 4.02 -12.59
CA VAL A 96 3.64 2.61 -12.50
C VAL A 96 4.26 2.07 -13.81
N ARG A 97 3.92 2.66 -14.96
CA ARG A 97 4.54 2.35 -16.26
C ARG A 97 5.94 2.95 -16.38
N GLU A 98 6.14 4.17 -15.90
CA GLU A 98 7.39 4.92 -16.03
C GLU A 98 8.46 4.54 -14.99
N THR A 99 8.08 4.14 -13.78
CA THR A 99 9.05 3.82 -12.73
C THR A 99 10.02 2.71 -13.16
N LEU A 100 11.30 2.88 -12.85
CA LEU A 100 12.34 1.88 -13.14
C LEU A 100 12.15 0.56 -12.38
N ARG A 101 11.32 0.57 -11.32
CA ARG A 101 11.04 -0.61 -10.49
C ARG A 101 10.31 -1.70 -11.24
N THR A 102 9.44 -1.35 -12.20
CA THR A 102 8.67 -2.31 -12.99
C THR A 102 9.50 -2.98 -14.08
N GLY A 103 10.75 -2.52 -14.29
CA GLY A 103 11.61 -3.04 -15.35
C GLY A 103 11.14 -2.62 -16.76
N ALA A 104 11.57 -3.36 -17.75
CA ALA A 104 11.29 -3.15 -19.16
C ALA A 104 10.84 -4.46 -19.83
N PRO A 105 9.68 -5.04 -19.47
CA PRO A 105 9.23 -6.30 -20.02
C PRO A 105 8.90 -6.18 -21.51
N LYS A 106 9.21 -7.23 -22.29
CA LYS A 106 8.92 -7.30 -23.73
C LYS A 106 7.69 -8.15 -24.04
N THR A 107 7.37 -9.09 -23.16
CA THR A 107 6.20 -9.98 -23.27
C THR A 107 5.39 -9.95 -21.98
N ALA A 108 4.20 -10.55 -21.98
CA ALA A 108 3.32 -10.64 -20.83
C ALA A 108 3.92 -11.47 -19.66
N GLU A 109 4.87 -12.33 -19.98
CA GLU A 109 5.54 -13.24 -19.02
C GLU A 109 6.84 -12.68 -18.47
N ASP A 110 7.31 -11.56 -19.02
CA ASP A 110 8.57 -10.93 -18.64
C ASP A 110 8.42 -9.99 -17.42
N GLY A 111 9.58 -9.67 -16.87
CA GLY A 111 9.72 -8.64 -15.83
C GLY A 111 9.77 -9.18 -14.41
N PRO A 112 10.26 -8.35 -13.49
CA PRO A 112 10.52 -8.76 -12.11
C PRO A 112 9.26 -8.80 -11.25
N LEU A 113 8.22 -8.02 -11.59
CA LEU A 113 7.09 -7.79 -10.73
C LEU A 113 5.88 -8.67 -11.05
N PRO A 114 5.09 -9.07 -10.04
CA PRO A 114 3.84 -9.82 -10.21
C PRO A 114 2.70 -8.93 -10.68
N MET A 115 1.61 -9.55 -11.17
CA MET A 115 0.35 -8.87 -11.51
C MET A 115 -0.20 -8.04 -10.33
N ALA A 116 0.00 -8.49 -9.10
CA ALA A 116 -0.39 -7.82 -7.87
C ALA A 116 0.07 -6.35 -7.74
N CYS A 117 1.13 -5.94 -8.44
CA CYS A 117 1.58 -4.52 -8.43
C CYS A 117 0.56 -3.54 -9.00
N TRP A 118 -0.44 -4.01 -9.75
CA TRP A 118 -1.54 -3.20 -10.24
C TRP A 118 -2.66 -3.01 -9.21
N SER A 119 -2.73 -3.80 -8.16
CA SER A 119 -3.90 -3.95 -7.28
C SER A 119 -4.48 -2.64 -6.74
N CYS A 120 -3.65 -1.61 -6.57
CA CYS A 120 -4.04 -0.30 -6.04
C CYS A 120 -3.90 0.82 -7.09
N LYS A 121 -4.15 0.56 -8.38
CA LYS A 121 -3.84 1.51 -9.46
C LYS A 121 -5.01 1.87 -10.37
N SER A 122 -6.11 1.11 -10.34
CA SER A 122 -7.14 1.24 -11.36
C SER A 122 -8.44 0.53 -10.99
N PRO A 123 -9.60 1.05 -11.39
CA PRO A 123 -10.89 0.33 -11.33
C PRO A 123 -10.93 -0.88 -12.29
N ASP A 124 -10.05 -0.95 -13.30
CA ASP A 124 -9.88 -2.15 -14.12
C ASP A 124 -9.49 -3.39 -13.30
N VAL A 125 -8.86 -3.20 -12.14
CA VAL A 125 -8.52 -4.30 -11.22
C VAL A 125 -9.79 -4.98 -10.70
N ALA A 126 -10.77 -4.20 -10.25
CA ALA A 126 -12.06 -4.72 -9.80
C ALA A 126 -12.78 -5.44 -10.95
N ARG A 127 -12.75 -4.88 -12.17
CA ARG A 127 -13.28 -5.51 -13.39
C ARG A 127 -12.63 -6.86 -13.67
N LEU A 128 -11.30 -6.92 -13.62
CA LEU A 128 -10.55 -8.18 -13.85
C LEU A 128 -10.84 -9.22 -12.77
N ILE A 129 -10.89 -8.82 -11.51
CA ILE A 129 -11.27 -9.73 -10.41
C ILE A 129 -12.69 -10.27 -10.61
N GLN A 130 -13.64 -9.43 -11.06
CA GLN A 130 -14.99 -9.88 -11.38
C GLN A 130 -15.02 -10.89 -12.53
N GLN A 131 -14.17 -10.71 -13.54
CA GLN A 131 -14.12 -11.55 -14.75
C GLN A 131 -13.36 -12.87 -14.54
N GLU A 132 -12.25 -12.85 -13.84
CA GLU A 132 -11.29 -13.96 -13.73
C GLU A 132 -11.33 -14.64 -12.36
N GLY A 133 -12.02 -14.05 -11.39
CA GLY A 133 -11.86 -14.37 -9.98
C GLY A 133 -10.55 -13.81 -9.42
N GLU A 134 -10.45 -13.73 -8.10
CA GLU A 134 -9.27 -13.16 -7.43
C GLU A 134 -7.99 -13.98 -7.73
N ASP A 135 -8.08 -15.30 -7.66
CA ASP A 135 -6.95 -16.20 -7.98
C ASP A 135 -6.51 -16.07 -9.45
N GLY A 136 -7.44 -15.85 -10.37
CA GLY A 136 -7.15 -15.60 -11.79
C GLY A 136 -6.40 -14.29 -11.97
N TYR A 137 -6.88 -13.24 -11.32
CA TYR A 137 -6.27 -11.92 -11.37
C TYR A 137 -4.80 -11.92 -10.91
N PHE A 138 -4.46 -12.62 -9.82
CA PHE A 138 -3.09 -12.62 -9.31
C PHE A 138 -2.10 -13.43 -10.14
N LYS A 139 -2.56 -14.29 -11.06
CA LYS A 139 -1.65 -15.09 -11.90
C LYS A 139 -0.85 -14.21 -12.85
N GLY A 140 0.43 -14.55 -13.00
CA GLY A 140 1.33 -13.98 -14.00
C GLY A 140 2.07 -12.72 -13.55
N LYS A 141 2.66 -12.07 -14.53
CA LYS A 141 3.55 -10.91 -14.34
C LYS A 141 2.81 -9.59 -14.51
N TRP A 142 3.41 -8.52 -14.00
CA TRP A 142 2.92 -7.16 -14.16
C TRP A 142 2.60 -6.80 -15.62
N ALA A 143 3.44 -7.22 -16.56
CA ALA A 143 3.27 -6.96 -17.98
C ALA A 143 1.96 -7.49 -18.56
N ARG A 144 1.38 -8.57 -18.01
CA ARG A 144 0.06 -9.08 -18.41
C ARG A 144 -1.05 -8.04 -18.25
N GLY A 145 -0.95 -7.22 -17.20
CA GLY A 145 -1.92 -6.18 -16.92
C GLY A 145 -1.79 -4.94 -17.82
N GLY A 146 -0.69 -4.79 -18.57
CA GLY A 146 -0.41 -3.59 -19.33
C GLY A 146 -1.51 -3.15 -20.30
N PRO A 147 -2.04 -4.04 -21.19
CA PRO A 147 -3.16 -3.73 -22.07
C PRO A 147 -4.54 -3.81 -21.40
N GLU A 148 -4.62 -4.39 -20.20
CA GLU A 148 -5.88 -4.58 -19.50
C GLU A 148 -6.23 -3.44 -18.53
N ILE A 149 -5.21 -2.76 -17.98
CA ILE A 149 -5.33 -1.76 -16.92
C ILE A 149 -4.94 -0.41 -17.48
N THR A 150 -5.95 0.41 -17.80
CA THR A 150 -5.79 1.64 -18.58
C THR A 150 -6.57 2.83 -18.02
N ASN A 151 -7.47 2.61 -17.06
CA ASN A 151 -8.26 3.67 -16.43
C ASN A 151 -7.65 4.03 -15.08
N ASP A 152 -7.31 5.31 -14.88
CA ASP A 152 -6.75 5.79 -13.61
C ASP A 152 -7.73 5.59 -12.45
N LEU A 153 -7.19 5.52 -11.22
CA LEU A 153 -7.97 5.40 -9.98
C LEU A 153 -9.18 6.34 -9.98
N GLY A 154 -10.38 5.82 -9.73
CA GLY A 154 -11.59 6.62 -9.85
C GLY A 154 -12.85 6.00 -9.27
N CYS A 155 -13.99 6.26 -9.92
CA CYS A 155 -15.32 6.00 -9.35
C CYS A 155 -15.51 4.58 -8.81
N ALA A 156 -15.26 3.56 -9.64
CA ALA A 156 -15.52 2.17 -9.27
C ALA A 156 -14.46 1.55 -8.33
N ASP A 157 -13.43 2.31 -7.94
CA ASP A 157 -12.53 1.87 -6.86
C ASP A 157 -13.17 2.01 -5.47
N CYS A 158 -14.05 3.02 -5.29
CA CYS A 158 -14.64 3.38 -4.01
C CYS A 158 -16.17 3.23 -3.96
N HIS A 159 -16.82 3.19 -5.12
CA HIS A 159 -18.29 3.18 -5.25
C HIS A 159 -18.76 1.94 -6.00
N ASP A 160 -19.87 1.35 -5.54
CA ASP A 160 -20.65 0.41 -6.34
C ASP A 160 -21.41 1.20 -7.42
N THR A 161 -20.75 1.36 -8.58
CA THR A 161 -21.27 2.14 -9.70
C THR A 161 -22.45 1.48 -10.40
N ALA A 162 -22.72 0.20 -10.14
CA ALA A 162 -23.90 -0.51 -10.61
C ALA A 162 -25.12 -0.33 -9.68
N SER A 163 -24.93 0.16 -8.48
CA SER A 163 -26.00 0.37 -7.51
C SER A 163 -26.99 1.44 -7.95
N PRO A 164 -28.32 1.22 -7.80
CA PRO A 164 -29.33 2.26 -7.99
C PRO A 164 -29.10 3.48 -7.10
N ASP A 165 -28.51 3.32 -5.93
CA ASP A 165 -28.17 4.41 -5.02
C ASP A 165 -27.11 5.33 -5.61
N PHE A 166 -26.08 4.77 -6.26
CA PHE A 166 -25.08 5.56 -6.98
C PHE A 166 -25.72 6.38 -8.10
N ALA A 167 -26.61 5.75 -8.88
CA ALA A 167 -27.36 6.42 -9.93
C ALA A 167 -28.24 7.58 -9.43
N GLN A 168 -28.69 7.53 -8.17
CA GLN A 168 -29.47 8.58 -7.50
C GLN A 168 -28.60 9.65 -6.80
N GLY A 169 -27.27 9.61 -6.96
CA GLY A 169 -26.36 10.56 -6.34
C GLY A 169 -25.99 10.26 -4.88
N LYS A 170 -26.30 9.05 -4.38
CA LYS A 170 -25.83 8.58 -3.09
C LYS A 170 -24.42 7.98 -3.23
N PRO A 171 -23.59 7.97 -2.19
CA PRO A 171 -22.20 7.48 -2.28
C PRO A 171 -22.09 6.02 -2.69
N ALA A 172 -22.98 5.12 -2.25
CA ALA A 172 -22.89 3.67 -2.49
C ALA A 172 -21.45 3.14 -2.30
N LEU A 173 -20.83 3.43 -1.14
CA LEU A 173 -19.45 3.05 -0.86
C LEU A 173 -19.30 1.53 -0.86
N THR A 174 -18.18 1.04 -1.39
CA THR A 174 -17.85 -0.39 -1.43
C THR A 174 -16.35 -0.62 -1.32
N LEU A 175 -15.95 -1.80 -0.86
CA LEU A 175 -14.60 -2.31 -1.03
C LEU A 175 -14.53 -3.10 -2.34
N SER A 176 -13.89 -2.53 -3.34
CA SER A 176 -13.74 -3.17 -4.66
C SER A 176 -12.61 -4.21 -4.70
N ARG A 177 -11.96 -4.46 -3.56
CA ARG A 177 -10.83 -5.38 -3.40
C ARG A 177 -11.16 -6.44 -2.34
N PRO A 178 -11.49 -7.70 -2.73
CA PRO A 178 -11.89 -8.76 -1.79
C PRO A 178 -10.86 -9.07 -0.71
N TYR A 179 -9.57 -8.94 -1.02
CA TYR A 179 -8.50 -9.13 -0.03
C TYR A 179 -8.54 -8.08 1.09
N ALA A 180 -8.95 -6.84 0.79
CA ALA A 180 -9.10 -5.79 1.79
C ALA A 180 -10.33 -6.04 2.68
N GLU A 181 -11.44 -6.51 2.11
CA GLU A 181 -12.63 -6.90 2.87
C GLU A 181 -12.30 -7.97 3.91
N ARG A 182 -11.65 -9.06 3.48
CA ARG A 182 -11.21 -10.14 4.40
C ARG A 182 -10.26 -9.63 5.51
N ALA A 183 -9.37 -8.71 5.18
CA ALA A 183 -8.44 -8.15 6.17
C ALA A 183 -9.17 -7.26 7.19
N MET A 184 -10.16 -6.47 6.76
CA MET A 184 -11.00 -5.67 7.66
C MET A 184 -11.86 -6.58 8.56
N GLU A 185 -12.42 -7.66 8.02
CA GLU A 185 -13.14 -8.67 8.81
C GLU A 185 -12.23 -9.32 9.86
N ALA A 186 -11.01 -9.69 9.50
CA ALA A 186 -10.04 -10.33 10.41
C ALA A 186 -9.71 -9.47 11.63
N ILE A 187 -9.72 -8.15 11.52
CA ILE A 187 -9.54 -7.22 12.64
C ILE A 187 -10.86 -6.80 13.31
N GLY A 188 -11.96 -7.50 13.04
CA GLY A 188 -13.26 -7.25 13.64
C GLY A 188 -13.99 -6.01 13.13
N LYS A 189 -13.67 -5.55 11.92
CA LYS A 189 -14.27 -4.40 11.25
C LYS A 189 -14.87 -4.77 9.88
N PRO A 190 -15.88 -5.65 9.81
CA PRO A 190 -16.51 -5.98 8.53
C PRO A 190 -17.13 -4.71 7.91
N PHE A 191 -16.95 -4.51 6.62
CA PHE A 191 -17.34 -3.28 5.94
C PHE A 191 -18.84 -2.99 6.07
N ASP A 192 -19.69 -3.97 5.76
CA ASP A 192 -21.15 -3.82 5.77
C ASP A 192 -21.75 -3.59 7.17
N GLN A 193 -21.05 -4.01 8.21
CA GLN A 193 -21.46 -3.82 9.60
C GLN A 193 -20.82 -2.58 10.24
N SER A 194 -19.91 -1.91 9.52
CA SER A 194 -19.25 -0.73 10.00
C SER A 194 -20.15 0.49 9.90
N SER A 195 -19.98 1.44 10.82
CA SER A 195 -20.63 2.73 10.73
C SER A 195 -20.21 3.45 9.44
N ARG A 196 -21.02 4.40 8.99
CA ARG A 196 -20.67 5.25 7.85
C ARG A 196 -19.28 5.88 7.98
N PHE A 197 -18.88 6.30 9.18
CA PHE A 197 -17.54 6.84 9.45
C PHE A 197 -16.44 5.79 9.23
N GLY A 198 -16.67 4.54 9.64
CA GLY A 198 -15.77 3.43 9.36
C GLY A 198 -15.64 3.20 7.86
N GLN A 199 -16.74 3.05 7.15
CA GLN A 199 -16.77 2.84 5.69
C GLN A 199 -16.03 3.95 4.93
N GLN A 200 -16.19 5.21 5.31
CA GLN A 200 -15.52 6.38 4.71
C GLN A 200 -13.99 6.35 4.82
N SER A 201 -13.46 5.63 5.81
CA SER A 201 -12.01 5.43 5.93
C SER A 201 -11.55 4.12 5.29
N MET A 202 -12.37 3.06 5.36
CA MET A 202 -12.03 1.75 4.80
C MET A 202 -11.88 1.77 3.28
N VAL A 203 -12.67 2.57 2.56
CA VAL A 203 -12.53 2.71 1.10
C VAL A 203 -11.17 3.27 0.68
N CYS A 204 -10.52 4.07 1.53
CA CYS A 204 -9.14 4.49 1.33
C CYS A 204 -8.16 3.41 1.79
N GLY A 205 -8.48 2.77 2.93
CA GLY A 205 -7.70 1.70 3.53
C GLY A 205 -7.63 0.40 2.72
N GLN A 206 -8.35 0.25 1.62
CA GLN A 206 -8.15 -0.89 0.71
C GLN A 206 -6.86 -0.78 -0.11
N CYS A 207 -6.25 0.42 -0.19
CA CYS A 207 -5.02 0.70 -0.94
C CYS A 207 -3.97 1.45 -0.11
N HIS A 208 -4.38 2.32 0.81
CA HIS A 208 -3.50 3.09 1.69
C HIS A 208 -3.24 2.33 3.00
N VAL A 209 -2.56 1.20 2.89
CA VAL A 209 -2.27 0.23 3.95
C VAL A 209 -0.91 -0.40 3.80
N GLU A 210 -0.44 -1.04 4.85
CA GLU A 210 0.65 -2.00 4.77
C GLU A 210 0.15 -3.30 4.14
N TYR A 211 0.92 -3.82 3.19
CA TYR A 211 0.61 -5.08 2.52
C TYR A 211 1.88 -5.80 2.04
N TYR A 212 1.75 -7.08 1.76
CA TYR A 212 2.82 -7.88 1.15
C TYR A 212 2.26 -8.84 0.09
N PHE A 213 3.15 -9.38 -0.72
CA PHE A 213 2.80 -10.35 -1.76
C PHE A 213 3.05 -11.77 -1.27
N SER A 214 1.97 -12.52 -1.08
CA SER A 214 1.97 -13.84 -0.47
C SER A 214 1.86 -14.96 -1.48
N GLY A 215 2.44 -16.12 -1.13
CA GLY A 215 2.30 -17.36 -1.90
C GLY A 215 2.98 -17.34 -3.27
N LYS A 216 2.68 -18.37 -4.06
CA LYS A 216 3.26 -18.58 -5.40
C LYS A 216 2.82 -17.47 -6.38
N ASP A 217 1.56 -17.11 -6.34
CA ASP A 217 0.96 -16.13 -7.26
C ASP A 217 1.07 -14.69 -6.74
N LYS A 218 1.78 -14.49 -5.64
CA LYS A 218 2.04 -13.16 -5.08
C LYS A 218 0.76 -12.36 -4.78
N ALA A 219 -0.27 -13.03 -4.27
CA ALA A 219 -1.52 -12.39 -3.87
C ALA A 219 -1.28 -11.32 -2.79
N VAL A 220 -2.02 -10.22 -2.86
CA VAL A 220 -1.98 -9.16 -1.85
C VAL A 220 -2.57 -9.66 -0.53
N LYS A 221 -1.84 -9.48 0.56
CA LYS A 221 -2.30 -9.70 1.93
C LYS A 221 -1.87 -8.57 2.85
N PHE A 222 -2.68 -8.29 3.87
CA PHE A 222 -2.35 -7.36 4.93
C PHE A 222 -1.80 -8.14 6.13
N PRO A 223 -0.72 -7.69 6.79
CA PRO A 223 -0.09 -8.40 7.90
C PRO A 223 -0.78 -8.12 9.25
N TRP A 224 -2.10 -8.21 9.30
CA TRP A 224 -2.92 -7.73 10.42
C TRP A 224 -3.40 -8.81 11.39
N ASP A 225 -3.03 -10.07 11.20
CA ASP A 225 -3.49 -11.20 12.04
C ASP A 225 -3.20 -11.01 13.54
N ASN A 226 -2.13 -10.27 13.88
CA ASN A 226 -1.77 -9.94 15.26
C ASN A 226 -2.17 -8.50 15.67
N GLY A 227 -2.71 -7.71 14.75
CA GLY A 227 -3.03 -6.29 14.92
C GLY A 227 -2.34 -5.39 13.91
N THR A 228 -2.61 -4.07 14.02
CA THR A 228 -2.18 -3.07 13.03
C THR A 228 -1.01 -2.19 13.49
N LYS A 229 -0.42 -2.46 14.66
CA LYS A 229 0.76 -1.73 15.13
C LYS A 229 2.03 -2.26 14.49
N VAL A 230 3.07 -1.43 14.45
CA VAL A 230 4.37 -1.79 13.86
C VAL A 230 4.94 -3.08 14.45
N GLU A 231 4.80 -3.29 15.79
CA GLU A 231 5.26 -4.48 16.48
C GLU A 231 4.42 -5.72 16.16
N ASP A 232 3.12 -5.56 15.95
CA ASP A 232 2.21 -6.66 15.62
C ASP A 232 2.50 -7.19 14.23
N MET A 233 2.70 -6.29 13.27
CA MET A 233 3.10 -6.63 11.90
C MET A 233 4.52 -7.23 11.85
N GLU A 234 5.48 -6.73 12.64
CA GLU A 234 6.82 -7.32 12.77
C GLU A 234 6.74 -8.77 13.25
N LYS A 235 6.00 -9.02 14.33
CA LYS A 235 5.77 -10.39 14.85
C LYS A 235 5.11 -11.30 13.82
N TYR A 236 4.15 -10.78 13.06
CA TYR A 236 3.52 -11.52 11.98
C TYR A 236 4.52 -11.96 10.93
N TYR A 237 5.31 -11.03 10.39
CA TYR A 237 6.31 -11.31 9.36
C TYR A 237 7.42 -12.25 9.84
N ASP A 238 7.86 -12.09 11.09
CA ASP A 238 8.87 -12.99 11.68
C ASP A 238 8.33 -14.41 11.88
N ALA A 239 7.08 -14.55 12.34
CA ALA A 239 6.44 -15.85 12.54
C ALA A 239 6.32 -16.67 11.25
N ILE A 240 6.09 -16.01 10.11
CA ILE A 240 6.02 -16.67 8.80
C ILE A 240 7.35 -16.66 8.04
N SER A 241 8.44 -16.17 8.67
CA SER A 241 9.77 -16.04 8.06
C SER A 241 9.73 -15.29 6.71
N PHE A 242 8.86 -14.28 6.59
CA PHE A 242 8.72 -13.50 5.37
C PHE A 242 9.80 -12.42 5.27
N SER A 243 10.28 -12.18 4.05
CA SER A 243 11.08 -11.01 3.68
C SER A 243 10.78 -10.61 2.24
N ASP A 244 10.77 -9.31 1.96
CA ASP A 244 10.61 -8.79 0.60
C ASP A 244 11.88 -8.99 -0.22
N TRP A 245 13.06 -8.82 0.41
CA TRP A 245 14.36 -9.05 -0.23
C TRP A 245 15.45 -9.32 0.79
N THR A 246 16.63 -9.67 0.30
CA THR A 246 17.87 -9.71 1.07
C THR A 246 18.73 -8.50 0.67
N ASN A 247 19.14 -7.67 1.64
CA ASN A 247 20.01 -6.53 1.36
C ASN A 247 21.38 -7.02 0.85
N THR A 248 21.85 -6.49 -0.28
CA THR A 248 23.06 -6.97 -0.95
C THR A 248 24.36 -6.66 -0.20
N LEU A 249 24.35 -5.70 0.74
CA LEU A 249 25.51 -5.39 1.57
C LEU A 249 25.54 -6.24 2.83
N SER A 250 24.52 -6.13 3.69
CA SER A 250 24.47 -6.80 4.98
C SER A 250 24.03 -8.27 4.92
N ARG A 251 23.38 -8.71 3.84
CA ARG A 251 22.65 -9.98 3.71
C ARG A 251 21.50 -10.14 4.70
N ALA A 252 21.03 -9.06 5.31
CA ALA A 252 19.87 -9.09 6.18
C ALA A 252 18.57 -9.38 5.39
N PRO A 253 17.65 -10.21 5.92
CA PRO A 253 16.31 -10.42 5.33
C PRO A 253 15.42 -9.21 5.68
N MET A 254 15.10 -8.39 4.69
CA MET A 254 14.48 -7.08 4.89
C MET A 254 12.98 -7.08 4.61
N LEU A 255 12.29 -6.14 5.24
CA LEU A 255 10.89 -5.80 5.00
C LEU A 255 10.80 -4.41 4.38
N LYS A 256 9.89 -4.22 3.43
CA LYS A 256 9.55 -2.93 2.84
C LYS A 256 8.14 -2.53 3.22
N ALA A 257 8.00 -1.50 4.03
CA ALA A 257 6.70 -0.91 4.29
C ALA A 257 6.13 -0.25 3.03
N GLN A 258 4.83 -0.38 2.81
CA GLN A 258 4.19 0.08 1.57
C GLN A 258 3.50 1.45 1.75
N HIS A 259 2.26 1.48 2.27
CA HIS A 259 1.48 2.71 2.45
C HIS A 259 0.67 2.67 3.75
N PRO A 260 1.29 2.54 4.95
CA PRO A 260 0.60 2.27 6.22
C PRO A 260 -0.16 3.50 6.77
N GLU A 261 -0.94 4.17 5.91
CA GLU A 261 -1.68 5.37 6.27
C GLU A 261 -2.92 5.04 7.12
N TYR A 262 -3.64 3.97 6.77
CA TYR A 262 -4.81 3.54 7.54
C TYR A 262 -4.43 3.11 8.96
N GLU A 263 -3.33 2.38 9.11
CA GLU A 263 -2.79 1.94 10.40
C GLU A 263 -2.40 3.14 11.26
N THR A 264 -1.60 4.06 10.71
CA THR A 264 -1.11 5.23 11.46
C THR A 264 -2.25 6.22 11.77
N TRP A 265 -3.16 6.47 10.81
CA TRP A 265 -4.35 7.27 11.08
C TRP A 265 -5.22 6.67 12.19
N SER A 266 -5.45 5.35 12.17
CA SER A 266 -6.35 4.68 13.10
C SER A 266 -5.92 4.77 14.57
N ILE A 267 -4.61 4.87 14.83
CA ILE A 267 -4.04 5.02 16.17
C ILE A 267 -3.83 6.50 16.56
N GLY A 268 -3.96 7.40 15.61
CA GLY A 268 -3.84 8.84 15.82
C GLY A 268 -5.06 9.47 16.51
N ILE A 269 -4.92 10.74 16.89
CA ILE A 269 -5.98 11.46 17.60
C ILE A 269 -7.24 11.62 16.74
N HIS A 270 -7.09 11.87 15.44
CA HIS A 270 -8.21 12.06 14.52
C HIS A 270 -8.98 10.77 14.32
N GLY A 271 -8.31 9.64 14.04
CA GLY A 271 -8.95 8.33 13.91
C GLY A 271 -9.69 7.89 15.17
N LYS A 272 -9.07 8.10 16.35
CA LYS A 272 -9.71 7.81 17.67
C LYS A 272 -10.95 8.65 17.95
N ASN A 273 -11.08 9.82 17.32
CA ASN A 273 -12.23 10.70 17.47
C ASN A 273 -13.19 10.65 16.25
N ASN A 274 -13.13 9.59 15.45
CA ASN A 274 -14.00 9.36 14.29
C ASN A 274 -13.90 10.46 13.21
N VAL A 275 -12.77 11.17 13.12
CA VAL A 275 -12.47 12.05 11.98
C VAL A 275 -11.92 11.18 10.87
N THR A 276 -12.65 11.10 9.76
CA THR A 276 -12.38 10.15 8.67
C THR A 276 -11.37 10.70 7.67
N CYS A 277 -10.86 9.84 6.79
CA CYS A 277 -10.02 10.26 5.66
C CYS A 277 -10.74 11.29 4.78
N ILE A 278 -12.05 11.10 4.55
CA ILE A 278 -12.89 11.97 3.72
C ILE A 278 -13.04 13.36 4.35
N ASP A 279 -13.18 13.46 5.67
CA ASP A 279 -13.36 14.75 6.35
C ASP A 279 -12.18 15.70 6.12
N CYS A 280 -10.99 15.18 5.93
CA CYS A 280 -9.77 15.96 5.69
C CYS A 280 -9.42 16.07 4.20
N HIS A 281 -9.49 14.95 3.44
CA HIS A 281 -8.99 14.86 2.07
C HIS A 281 -10.05 15.09 1.00
N MET A 282 -11.36 15.01 1.36
CA MET A 282 -12.49 15.16 0.45
C MET A 282 -13.59 16.04 1.09
N PRO A 283 -13.29 17.31 1.42
CA PRO A 283 -14.24 18.17 2.13
C PRO A 283 -15.48 18.43 1.27
N LYS A 284 -16.55 18.87 1.93
CA LYS A 284 -17.71 19.41 1.23
C LYS A 284 -17.45 20.85 0.86
N VAL A 285 -17.48 21.11 -0.45
CA VAL A 285 -17.31 22.45 -1.04
C VAL A 285 -18.56 22.85 -1.83
N LYS A 286 -18.69 24.12 -2.18
CA LYS A 286 -19.80 24.62 -3.00
C LYS A 286 -19.37 24.71 -4.46
N ASN A 287 -20.25 24.26 -5.36
CA ASN A 287 -20.10 24.52 -6.79
C ASN A 287 -20.52 25.98 -7.15
N ALA A 288 -20.46 26.35 -8.43
CA ALA A 288 -20.82 27.66 -8.93
C ALA A 288 -22.25 28.09 -8.59
N ASP A 289 -23.18 27.13 -8.46
CA ASP A 289 -24.58 27.38 -8.10
C ASP A 289 -24.82 27.42 -6.58
N GLY A 290 -23.76 27.31 -5.78
CA GLY A 290 -23.85 27.28 -4.32
C GLY A 290 -24.29 25.94 -3.72
N LYS A 291 -24.42 24.86 -4.52
CA LYS A 291 -24.78 23.52 -4.08
C LYS A 291 -23.56 22.84 -3.46
N LEU A 292 -23.72 22.24 -2.27
CA LEU A 292 -22.68 21.45 -1.62
C LEU A 292 -22.47 20.10 -2.31
N TYR A 293 -21.21 19.75 -2.55
CA TYR A 293 -20.80 18.42 -3.00
C TYR A 293 -19.50 18.01 -2.31
N THR A 294 -19.16 16.72 -2.36
CA THR A 294 -17.88 16.22 -1.84
C THR A 294 -16.79 16.40 -2.91
N ASP A 295 -15.72 17.14 -2.57
CA ASP A 295 -14.57 17.33 -3.46
C ASP A 295 -13.80 16.02 -3.64
N HIS A 296 -13.59 15.61 -4.90
CA HIS A 296 -12.86 14.39 -5.27
C HIS A 296 -11.43 14.67 -5.76
N LYS A 297 -10.91 15.88 -5.55
CA LYS A 297 -9.50 16.20 -5.84
C LYS A 297 -8.54 15.43 -4.95
N ILE A 298 -8.99 15.01 -3.76
CA ILE A 298 -8.22 14.20 -2.78
C ILE A 298 -6.85 14.84 -2.53
N GLY A 299 -6.90 16.10 -2.07
CA GLY A 299 -5.73 16.98 -1.96
C GLY A 299 -5.22 17.12 -0.54
N ASN A 300 -4.30 18.10 -0.40
CA ASN A 300 -3.81 18.52 0.90
C ASN A 300 -4.95 19.21 1.68
N PRO A 301 -5.25 18.77 2.92
CA PRO A 301 -6.31 19.38 3.75
C PRO A 301 -6.16 20.90 3.95
N PHE A 302 -4.94 21.41 3.91
CA PHE A 302 -4.69 22.84 4.01
C PHE A 302 -5.17 23.67 2.81
N ASP A 303 -5.43 23.05 1.66
CA ASP A 303 -5.97 23.78 0.50
C ASP A 303 -7.40 24.24 0.78
N ASN A 304 -8.16 23.46 1.54
CA ASN A 304 -9.53 23.73 1.97
C ASN A 304 -9.60 23.86 3.51
N TYR A 305 -8.69 24.66 4.11
CA TYR A 305 -8.53 24.75 5.56
C TYR A 305 -9.84 25.10 6.29
N GLY A 306 -10.65 26.00 5.72
CA GLY A 306 -11.93 26.42 6.29
C GLY A 306 -12.95 25.29 6.39
N GLU A 307 -12.97 24.39 5.42
CA GLU A 307 -13.90 23.28 5.32
C GLU A 307 -13.42 22.03 6.06
N THR A 308 -12.10 21.90 6.27
CA THR A 308 -11.50 20.71 6.89
C THR A 308 -11.23 20.90 8.39
N CYS A 309 -10.54 21.99 8.77
CA CYS A 309 -9.98 22.13 10.12
C CYS A 309 -10.86 22.97 11.06
N THR A 310 -11.50 24.04 10.56
CA THR A 310 -12.18 25.02 11.41
C THR A 310 -13.46 24.52 12.09
N ASN A 311 -13.98 23.37 11.67
CA ASN A 311 -15.10 22.71 12.34
C ASN A 311 -14.77 22.27 13.78
N CYS A 312 -13.48 22.04 14.08
CA CYS A 312 -13.01 21.56 15.38
C CYS A 312 -11.87 22.41 15.96
N HIS A 313 -11.07 23.07 15.12
CA HIS A 313 -9.91 23.87 15.51
C HIS A 313 -10.19 25.36 15.43
N THR A 314 -9.76 26.10 16.44
CA THR A 314 -9.91 27.57 16.53
C THR A 314 -8.69 28.34 16.03
N GLN A 315 -7.56 27.64 15.83
CA GLN A 315 -6.35 28.24 15.27
C GLN A 315 -6.58 28.65 13.81
N ASP A 316 -5.90 29.69 13.38
CA ASP A 316 -5.86 30.04 11.97
C ASP A 316 -4.95 29.09 11.17
N LYS A 317 -5.03 29.17 9.84
CA LYS A 317 -4.26 28.32 8.92
C LYS A 317 -2.75 28.42 9.16
N ALA A 318 -2.23 29.64 9.39
CA ALA A 318 -0.79 29.86 9.57
C ALA A 318 -0.28 29.22 10.88
N ALA A 319 -1.02 29.38 11.98
CA ALA A 319 -0.69 28.75 13.25
C ALA A 319 -0.72 27.22 13.15
N MET A 320 -1.70 26.63 12.46
CA MET A 320 -1.76 25.18 12.27
C MET A 320 -0.64 24.68 11.36
N GLN A 321 -0.30 25.41 10.29
CA GLN A 321 0.84 25.09 9.44
C GLN A 321 2.16 25.10 10.21
N ALA A 322 2.34 26.04 11.15
CA ALA A 322 3.53 26.10 12.02
C ALA A 322 3.66 24.83 12.91
N VAL A 323 2.56 24.39 13.53
CA VAL A 323 2.54 23.13 14.31
C VAL A 323 2.92 21.93 13.46
N VAL A 324 2.40 21.84 12.23
CA VAL A 324 2.71 20.73 11.32
C VAL A 324 4.17 20.80 10.86
N ALA A 325 4.69 21.99 10.59
CA ALA A 325 6.10 22.18 10.21
C ALA A 325 7.06 21.75 11.32
N GLU A 326 6.76 22.10 12.58
CA GLU A 326 7.55 21.66 13.74
C GLU A 326 7.58 20.13 13.85
N ARG A 327 6.43 19.45 13.73
CA ARG A 327 6.34 17.99 13.73
C ARG A 327 7.13 17.35 12.58
N LYS A 328 7.03 17.92 11.38
CA LYS A 328 7.82 17.46 10.22
C LYS A 328 9.31 17.55 10.49
N THR A 329 9.77 18.67 11.03
CA THR A 329 11.18 18.88 11.37
C THR A 329 11.66 17.86 12.39
N ALA A 330 10.93 17.65 13.49
CA ALA A 330 11.31 16.71 14.52
C ALA A 330 11.39 15.26 13.99
N ILE A 331 10.44 14.85 13.15
CA ILE A 331 10.42 13.53 12.52
C ILE A 331 11.60 13.41 11.53
N GLN A 332 11.85 14.42 10.71
CA GLN A 332 12.94 14.42 9.73
C GLN A 332 14.32 14.35 10.41
N ASP A 333 14.53 15.09 11.48
CA ASP A 333 15.79 15.07 12.23
C ASP A 333 16.08 13.68 12.83
N LEU A 334 15.06 13.02 13.35
CA LEU A 334 15.20 11.70 13.93
C LEU A 334 15.36 10.62 12.85
N LYS A 335 14.64 10.77 11.73
CA LYS A 335 14.76 9.93 10.53
C LYS A 335 16.20 9.91 10.04
N LEU A 336 16.81 11.07 9.80
CA LEU A 336 18.19 11.18 9.30
C LEU A 336 19.22 10.53 10.25
N LYS A 337 19.01 10.66 11.57
CA LYS A 337 19.87 9.99 12.57
C LYS A 337 19.76 8.47 12.51
N ALA A 338 18.54 7.94 12.39
CA ALA A 338 18.30 6.50 12.27
C ALA A 338 18.90 5.95 10.96
N GLU A 339 18.71 6.66 9.85
CA GLU A 339 19.30 6.31 8.54
C GLU A 339 20.83 6.24 8.58
N ALA A 340 21.48 7.23 9.14
CA ALA A 340 22.93 7.22 9.27
C ALA A 340 23.43 5.99 10.05
N GLN A 341 22.76 5.61 11.14
CA GLN A 341 23.10 4.40 11.88
C GLN A 341 22.87 3.12 11.06
N LEU A 342 21.75 3.06 10.33
CA LEU A 342 21.44 1.91 9.48
C LEU A 342 22.43 1.76 8.31
N VAL A 343 22.80 2.87 7.65
CA VAL A 343 23.81 2.87 6.59
C VAL A 343 25.13 2.29 7.11
N HIS A 344 25.63 2.78 8.25
CA HIS A 344 26.82 2.22 8.89
C HIS A 344 26.65 0.73 9.19
N ALA A 345 25.52 0.31 9.77
CA ALA A 345 25.25 -1.09 10.09
C ALA A 345 25.33 -2.01 8.86
N HIS A 346 24.80 -1.57 7.70
CA HIS A 346 24.87 -2.34 6.46
C HIS A 346 26.33 -2.51 5.96
N PHE A 347 27.12 -1.46 5.99
CA PHE A 347 28.52 -1.54 5.56
C PHE A 347 29.43 -2.28 6.58
N GLU A 348 29.19 -2.09 7.87
CA GLU A 348 29.87 -2.83 8.95
C GLU A 348 29.54 -4.34 8.87
N ALA A 349 28.28 -4.70 8.59
CA ALA A 349 27.88 -6.08 8.36
C ALA A 349 28.58 -6.67 7.12
N LYS A 350 28.65 -5.90 6.02
CA LYS A 350 29.42 -6.32 4.84
C LYS A 350 30.88 -6.59 5.19
N ALA A 351 31.53 -5.71 5.93
CA ALA A 351 32.89 -5.88 6.35
C ALA A 351 33.09 -7.12 7.27
N ALA A 352 32.14 -7.42 8.14
CA ALA A 352 32.17 -8.62 8.97
C ALA A 352 32.07 -9.91 8.11
N TRP A 353 31.21 -9.93 7.10
CA TRP A 353 31.18 -11.03 6.14
C TRP A 353 32.46 -11.20 5.37
N ASP A 354 33.05 -10.09 4.88
CA ASP A 354 34.31 -10.09 4.15
C ASP A 354 35.47 -10.56 5.03
N ALA A 355 35.39 -10.35 6.35
CA ALA A 355 36.35 -10.83 7.36
C ALA A 355 36.11 -12.28 7.82
N GLY A 356 35.19 -13.01 7.20
CA GLY A 356 34.89 -14.40 7.49
C GLY A 356 33.98 -14.63 8.71
N ALA A 357 33.05 -13.71 8.99
CA ALA A 357 32.01 -13.95 9.97
C ALA A 357 31.11 -15.11 9.52
N THR A 358 30.67 -15.92 10.47
CA THR A 358 29.78 -17.05 10.21
C THR A 358 28.30 -16.63 10.28
N GLU A 359 27.40 -17.42 9.66
CA GLU A 359 25.95 -17.19 9.75
C GLU A 359 25.47 -17.15 11.21
N ALA A 360 26.01 -18.00 12.08
CA ALA A 360 25.63 -18.03 13.51
C ALA A 360 26.04 -16.77 14.27
N GLU A 361 27.20 -16.17 13.92
CA GLU A 361 27.63 -14.90 14.49
C GLU A 361 26.79 -13.74 13.99
N MET A 362 26.39 -13.76 12.74
CA MET A 362 25.69 -12.67 12.09
C MET A 362 24.17 -12.66 12.33
N GLN A 363 23.54 -13.82 12.42
CA GLN A 363 22.08 -13.96 12.48
C GLN A 363 21.40 -13.03 13.50
N PRO A 364 21.82 -12.93 14.78
CA PRO A 364 21.18 -12.01 15.73
C PRO A 364 21.40 -10.53 15.38
N ILE A 365 22.49 -10.21 14.70
CA ILE A 365 22.80 -8.84 14.24
C ILE A 365 21.91 -8.46 13.05
N LEU A 366 21.74 -9.40 12.12
CA LEU A 366 20.87 -9.20 10.94
C LEU A 366 19.41 -8.98 11.34
N MET A 367 18.93 -9.65 12.38
CA MET A 367 17.59 -9.44 12.92
C MET A 367 17.45 -8.06 13.58
N ASP A 368 18.47 -7.57 14.29
CA ASP A 368 18.44 -6.21 14.82
C ASP A 368 18.40 -5.16 13.69
N ILE A 369 19.17 -5.35 12.61
CA ILE A 369 19.13 -4.49 11.42
C ILE A 369 17.74 -4.53 10.78
N ARG A 370 17.16 -5.72 10.57
CA ARG A 370 15.81 -5.93 10.04
C ARG A 370 14.77 -5.16 10.85
N HIS A 371 14.75 -5.34 12.16
CA HIS A 371 13.78 -4.71 13.05
C HIS A 371 13.98 -3.20 13.18
N ALA A 372 15.22 -2.73 13.12
CA ALA A 372 15.53 -1.30 13.08
C ALA A 372 15.00 -0.65 11.80
N GLN A 373 15.32 -1.26 10.65
CA GLN A 373 14.91 -0.71 9.36
C GLN A 373 13.41 -0.84 9.11
N TRP A 374 12.75 -1.90 9.59
CA TRP A 374 11.30 -2.03 9.52
C TRP A 374 10.59 -0.81 10.13
N ARG A 375 11.00 -0.39 11.34
CA ARG A 375 10.41 0.77 12.02
C ARG A 375 10.69 2.09 11.30
N TRP A 376 11.91 2.23 10.78
CA TRP A 376 12.28 3.35 9.95
C TRP A 376 11.44 3.38 8.68
N ASP A 377 11.34 2.26 7.98
CA ASP A 377 10.65 2.16 6.69
C ASP A 377 9.15 2.43 6.84
N LEU A 378 8.50 1.93 7.90
CA LEU A 378 7.09 2.18 8.19
C LEU A 378 6.83 3.65 8.49
N ALA A 379 7.70 4.31 9.27
CA ALA A 379 7.57 5.74 9.54
C ALA A 379 7.76 6.60 8.27
N VAL A 380 8.66 6.19 7.38
CA VAL A 380 8.97 6.89 6.11
C VAL A 380 7.90 6.64 5.05
N ALA A 381 7.36 5.43 4.99
CA ALA A 381 6.30 5.07 4.06
C ALA A 381 4.93 5.67 4.43
N SER A 382 4.74 6.03 5.70
CA SER A 382 3.56 6.79 6.17
C SER A 382 3.75 8.28 5.84
N HIS A 383 3.42 8.68 4.62
CA HIS A 383 3.65 10.06 4.15
C HIS A 383 2.92 11.12 4.99
N GLY A 384 1.78 10.77 5.57
CA GLY A 384 0.98 11.61 6.47
C GLY A 384 1.34 11.51 7.95
N ILE A 385 2.38 10.81 8.35
CA ILE A 385 2.70 10.47 9.76
C ILE A 385 2.73 11.70 10.69
N HIS A 386 3.21 12.84 10.19
CA HIS A 386 3.28 14.11 10.94
C HIS A 386 1.91 14.72 11.26
N MET A 387 0.84 14.23 10.61
CA MET A 387 -0.57 14.59 10.87
C MET A 387 -1.36 13.42 11.46
N HIS A 388 -1.16 12.22 10.92
CA HIS A 388 -1.90 11.04 11.31
C HIS A 388 -1.54 10.59 12.73
N ALA A 389 -0.25 10.40 13.03
CA ALA A 389 0.23 9.96 14.34
C ALA A 389 1.68 10.41 14.61
N PRO A 390 1.94 11.72 14.82
CA PRO A 390 3.29 12.24 14.97
C PRO A 390 4.07 11.61 16.13
N ASP A 391 3.43 11.37 17.27
CA ASP A 391 4.07 10.74 18.44
C ASP A 391 4.50 9.30 18.13
N GLU A 392 3.70 8.57 17.38
CA GLU A 392 4.03 7.21 16.94
C GLU A 392 5.20 7.22 15.94
N GLY A 393 5.22 8.19 15.02
CA GLY A 393 6.35 8.38 14.11
C GLY A 393 7.67 8.60 14.85
N LEU A 394 7.68 9.47 15.86
CA LEU A 394 8.85 9.70 16.71
C LEU A 394 9.22 8.46 17.52
N ARG A 395 8.25 7.72 18.05
CA ARG A 395 8.47 6.48 18.80
C ARG A 395 9.12 5.39 17.92
N MET A 396 8.60 5.19 16.71
CA MET A 396 9.15 4.22 15.76
C MET A 396 10.59 4.57 15.37
N LEU A 397 10.85 5.82 15.01
CA LEU A 397 12.20 6.28 14.63
C LEU A 397 13.18 6.23 15.80
N GLY A 398 12.75 6.59 17.01
CA GLY A 398 13.59 6.46 18.22
C GLY A 398 13.93 5.00 18.52
N THR A 399 12.99 4.06 18.33
CA THR A 399 13.26 2.63 18.48
C THR A 399 14.18 2.10 17.38
N SER A 400 14.01 2.59 16.12
CA SER A 400 14.90 2.28 15.00
C SER A 400 16.35 2.71 15.31
N LEU A 401 16.52 3.93 15.81
CA LEU A 401 17.82 4.46 16.21
C LEU A 401 18.47 3.61 17.31
N SER A 402 17.71 3.21 18.33
CA SER A 402 18.22 2.36 19.42
C SER A 402 18.65 0.98 18.91
N LYS A 403 17.78 0.30 18.15
CA LYS A 403 18.09 -1.03 17.61
C LYS A 403 19.26 -1.03 16.62
N SER A 404 19.38 0.00 15.77
CA SER A 404 20.52 0.13 14.87
C SER A 404 21.84 0.35 15.64
N ALA A 405 21.82 1.11 16.74
CA ALA A 405 22.97 1.28 17.62
C ALA A 405 23.37 -0.03 18.33
N GLU A 406 22.39 -0.85 18.74
CA GLU A 406 22.62 -2.20 19.28
C GLU A 406 23.29 -3.11 18.24
N ALA A 407 22.77 -3.14 17.00
CA ALA A 407 23.35 -3.89 15.90
C ALA A 407 24.81 -3.48 15.66
N ARG A 408 25.09 -2.18 15.57
CA ARG A 408 26.45 -1.65 15.40
C ARG A 408 27.38 -2.00 16.55
N THR A 409 26.89 -1.95 17.79
CA THR A 409 27.68 -2.36 18.96
C THR A 409 28.12 -3.82 18.86
N LYS A 410 27.21 -4.72 18.41
CA LYS A 410 27.54 -6.13 18.16
C LYS A 410 28.53 -6.28 16.99
N LEU A 411 28.33 -5.52 15.90
CA LEU A 411 29.22 -5.53 14.73
C LEU A 411 30.64 -5.08 15.08
N VAL A 412 30.82 -3.99 15.81
CA VAL A 412 32.11 -3.51 16.22
C VAL A 412 32.90 -4.55 17.06
N ARG A 413 32.20 -5.23 17.99
CA ARG A 413 32.77 -6.33 18.76
C ARG A 413 33.17 -7.52 17.89
N LEU A 414 32.32 -7.92 16.97
CA LEU A 414 32.60 -9.01 16.03
C LEU A 414 33.79 -8.67 15.10
N LEU A 415 33.81 -7.47 14.54
CA LEU A 415 34.90 -6.99 13.70
C LEU A 415 36.22 -7.00 14.44
N ALA A 416 36.23 -6.54 15.71
CA ALA A 416 37.44 -6.58 16.55
C ALA A 416 37.91 -8.04 16.78
N GLN A 417 37.03 -8.99 16.99
CA GLN A 417 37.37 -10.42 17.08
C GLN A 417 37.95 -10.99 15.78
N LYS A 418 37.54 -10.42 14.63
CA LYS A 418 38.11 -10.75 13.30
C LYS A 418 39.38 -9.95 12.96
N GLY A 419 39.92 -9.16 13.90
CA GLY A 419 41.13 -8.37 13.72
C GLY A 419 40.92 -7.00 13.06
N ILE A 420 39.70 -6.55 12.89
CA ILE A 420 39.35 -5.23 12.35
C ILE A 420 38.98 -4.31 13.51
N THR A 421 39.91 -3.38 13.88
CA THR A 421 39.73 -2.45 15.02
C THR A 421 39.52 -1.00 14.59
N GLY A 422 39.70 -0.69 13.30
CA GLY A 422 39.48 0.64 12.75
C GLY A 422 38.07 0.86 12.28
N GLU A 423 37.70 2.11 12.04
CA GLU A 423 36.43 2.50 11.47
C GLU A 423 36.26 1.96 10.04
N ILE A 424 35.10 1.42 9.74
CA ILE A 424 34.75 1.02 8.38
C ILE A 424 34.40 2.29 7.57
N LYS A 425 35.25 2.58 6.58
CA LYS A 425 35.05 3.74 5.70
C LYS A 425 33.87 3.50 4.76
N LEU A 426 32.94 4.42 4.77
CA LEU A 426 31.82 4.43 3.83
C LEU A 426 32.29 4.96 2.46
N PRO A 427 31.74 4.46 1.35
CA PRO A 427 31.88 5.10 0.05
C PRO A 427 31.20 6.48 0.06
N ASP A 428 31.51 7.29 -0.95
CA ASP A 428 30.78 8.54 -1.14
C ASP A 428 29.36 8.25 -1.63
N ILE A 429 28.36 8.56 -0.80
CA ILE A 429 26.92 8.40 -1.06
C ILE A 429 26.19 9.75 -1.03
N SER A 430 26.90 10.85 -1.27
CA SER A 430 26.37 12.21 -1.15
C SER A 430 25.32 12.57 -2.20
N THR A 431 25.20 11.77 -3.28
CA THR A 431 24.15 11.91 -4.29
C THR A 431 23.51 10.56 -4.61
N LYS A 432 22.32 10.58 -5.19
CA LYS A 432 21.62 9.38 -5.67
C LYS A 432 22.51 8.52 -6.57
N GLU A 433 23.18 9.13 -7.53
CA GLU A 433 24.03 8.43 -8.51
C GLU A 433 25.23 7.76 -7.84
N LYS A 434 25.90 8.45 -6.90
CA LYS A 434 27.02 7.89 -6.15
C LYS A 434 26.58 6.73 -5.25
N ALA A 435 25.43 6.89 -4.58
CA ALA A 435 24.86 5.82 -3.76
C ALA A 435 24.47 4.60 -4.62
N GLN A 436 23.88 4.81 -5.80
CA GLN A 436 23.55 3.75 -6.75
C GLN A 436 24.80 3.05 -7.29
N GLN A 437 25.86 3.81 -7.57
CA GLN A 437 27.16 3.24 -7.95
C GLN A 437 27.78 2.42 -6.82
N ALA A 438 27.69 2.89 -5.56
CA ALA A 438 28.22 2.19 -4.40
C ALA A 438 27.61 0.81 -4.17
N ILE A 439 26.37 0.59 -4.59
CA ILE A 439 25.67 -0.72 -4.55
C ILE A 439 25.72 -1.48 -5.89
N GLY A 440 26.49 -0.99 -6.88
CA GLY A 440 26.76 -1.69 -8.14
C GLY A 440 25.64 -1.61 -9.18
N LEU A 441 24.75 -0.62 -9.13
CA LEU A 441 23.68 -0.45 -10.14
C LEU A 441 24.22 0.18 -11.44
N ASN A 442 23.93 -0.47 -12.58
CA ASN A 442 24.16 0.10 -13.91
C ASN A 442 22.93 0.93 -14.34
N MET A 443 22.84 2.16 -13.83
CA MET A 443 21.70 3.03 -14.10
C MET A 443 21.58 3.48 -15.53
N GLN A 444 22.69 3.54 -16.30
CA GLN A 444 22.66 3.88 -17.72
C GLN A 444 21.88 2.82 -18.52
N GLN A 445 22.19 1.55 -18.29
CA GLN A 445 21.50 0.44 -18.94
C GLN A 445 20.02 0.38 -18.52
N ILE A 446 19.74 0.46 -17.22
CA ILE A 446 18.38 0.39 -16.68
C ILE A 446 17.47 1.49 -17.27
N LYS A 447 17.99 2.73 -17.39
CA LYS A 447 17.25 3.85 -17.97
C LYS A 447 17.05 3.66 -19.49
N ALA A 448 18.05 3.17 -20.21
CA ALA A 448 17.94 2.92 -21.65
C ALA A 448 16.92 1.83 -21.97
N GLU A 449 16.94 0.71 -21.24
CA GLU A 449 15.95 -0.37 -21.38
C GLU A 449 14.54 0.13 -21.08
N LYS A 450 14.36 0.95 -20.03
CA LYS A 450 13.07 1.53 -19.70
C LYS A 450 12.56 2.46 -20.79
N GLN A 451 13.43 3.29 -21.36
CA GLN A 451 13.03 4.20 -22.44
C GLN A 451 12.60 3.42 -23.69
N ASP A 452 13.31 2.34 -24.02
CA ASP A 452 12.92 1.45 -25.13
C ASP A 452 11.54 0.84 -24.88
N PHE A 453 11.29 0.33 -23.68
CA PHE A 453 9.98 -0.19 -23.27
C PHE A 453 8.86 0.84 -23.43
N LEU A 454 9.08 2.07 -22.95
CA LEU A 454 8.08 3.13 -23.07
C LEU A 454 7.78 3.53 -24.52
N ASN A 455 8.79 3.46 -25.39
CA ASN A 455 8.66 3.83 -26.78
C ASN A 455 8.09 2.71 -27.67
N THR A 456 8.23 1.44 -27.26
CA THR A 456 7.90 0.29 -28.13
C THR A 456 6.76 -0.56 -27.61
N VAL A 457 6.75 -0.89 -26.31
CA VAL A 457 5.78 -1.82 -25.72
C VAL A 457 4.51 -1.09 -25.27
N VAL A 458 4.66 0.04 -24.57
CA VAL A 458 3.49 0.79 -24.05
C VAL A 458 2.53 1.22 -25.15
N PRO A 459 2.97 1.73 -26.32
CA PRO A 459 2.05 2.02 -27.43
C PRO A 459 1.29 0.81 -27.94
N GLN A 460 1.90 -0.39 -27.92
CA GLN A 460 1.22 -1.62 -28.31
C GLN A 460 0.14 -2.02 -27.30
N TRP A 461 0.39 -1.81 -26.00
CA TRP A 461 -0.61 -2.00 -24.96
C TRP A 461 -1.80 -1.06 -25.13
N ASP A 462 -1.54 0.20 -25.40
CA ASP A 462 -2.58 1.20 -25.63
C ASP A 462 -3.41 0.89 -26.89
N ASP A 463 -2.78 0.41 -27.96
CA ASP A 463 -3.49 -0.03 -29.16
C ASP A 463 -4.38 -1.28 -28.91
N GLN A 464 -3.89 -2.22 -28.13
CA GLN A 464 -4.69 -3.38 -27.71
C GLN A 464 -5.88 -2.96 -26.85
N ALA A 465 -5.66 -2.03 -25.92
CA ALA A 465 -6.70 -1.49 -25.06
C ALA A 465 -7.79 -0.74 -25.84
N ARG A 466 -7.40 0.09 -26.84
CA ARG A 466 -8.35 0.78 -27.74
C ARG A 466 -9.18 -0.20 -28.56
N LYS A 467 -8.54 -1.22 -29.16
CA LYS A 467 -9.24 -2.27 -29.91
C LYS A 467 -10.24 -3.04 -29.06
N ALA A 468 -9.96 -3.17 -27.76
CA ALA A 468 -10.85 -3.80 -26.79
C ALA A 468 -11.89 -2.86 -26.15
N GLY A 469 -11.92 -1.57 -26.56
CA GLY A 469 -12.84 -0.56 -26.02
C GLY A 469 -12.60 -0.14 -24.56
N ARG A 470 -11.39 -0.37 -24.04
CA ARG A 470 -11.00 -0.01 -22.66
C ARG A 470 -10.40 1.39 -22.57
N LEU A 471 -9.76 1.85 -23.62
CA LEU A 471 -9.15 3.18 -23.73
C LEU A 471 -9.81 3.93 -24.88
N ASN A 472 -10.22 5.18 -24.64
CA ASN A 472 -10.83 6.07 -25.64
C ASN A 472 -9.80 6.66 -26.63
#